data_103c7ce552991f69266c26febc387af6
#
_entry.id   103c7ce552991f69266c26febc387af6
#
_cell.length_a   1.000
_cell.length_b   1.000
_cell.length_c   1.000
_cell.angle_alpha   90.00
_cell.angle_beta   90.00
_cell.angle_gamma   90.00
#
_symmetry.space_group_name_H-M   'P 1'
#
loop_
_entity.id
_entity.type
_entity.pdbx_description
1 polymer ?
#
loop_
_entity_poly.entity_id
_entity_poly.type
_entity_poly.pdbx_seq_one_letter_code
_entity_poly.pdbx_strand_id
1 'polypeptide(L)'
;MQRCLIYEKSMAGETKNGGASASGWKEHSRTKLLVGVDLFCLFLAGLPFLVIETSAVQPYRRGFYCHDESIKYPAKNGDTISDGVLSAAGILITILSIVIGESYRIYFLNEGSKSFVGNPYISALYKQVGVFVFGCAISQSFTDIAKVSVGRLRPHFLDVCKPDFTTINCSLGYIADYQCQGPESRVQEARKSFFSGHASFSMYTMLYLVFYLQSRFTWHGARLLRPLTQFTLVMMSFYTGLSRVSDHKHHPTDVLAGFLQGALVAYCIAFFVSDLFKAKGRRCALSSTPVKKELVPPADIRERSNHLIMA
;
A
#
# COMPACT_ATOMS: atom_id res chain seq x y z
N MET A 1 -18.24 11.79 27.90
CA MET A 1 -18.86 13.13 27.96
C MET A 1 -17.83 14.28 28.09
N GLN A 2 -16.72 14.14 28.80
CA GLN A 2 -15.75 15.23 29.02
C GLN A 2 -14.93 15.69 27.80
N ARG A 3 -14.74 14.91 26.77
CA ARG A 3 -13.98 15.31 25.58
C ARG A 3 -14.72 16.20 24.57
N CYS A 4 -16.06 16.30 24.64
CA CYS A 4 -16.83 17.23 23.79
C CYS A 4 -16.80 18.67 24.31
N LEU A 5 -16.67 18.88 25.63
CA LEU A 5 -16.71 20.21 26.25
C LEU A 5 -15.42 21.03 26.05
N ILE A 6 -14.27 20.37 25.85
CA ILE A 6 -12.98 21.05 25.63
C ILE A 6 -12.88 21.64 24.21
N TYR A 7 -13.58 21.07 23.23
CA TYR A 7 -13.55 21.56 21.84
C TYR A 7 -14.41 22.82 21.64
N GLU A 8 -15.46 22.99 22.43
CA GLU A 8 -16.37 24.15 22.35
C GLU A 8 -15.71 25.43 22.86
N LYS A 9 -14.82 25.34 23.85
CA LYS A 9 -14.15 26.49 24.46
C LYS A 9 -13.04 27.08 23.58
N SER A 10 -12.53 26.34 22.59
CA SER A 10 -11.51 26.79 21.64
C SER A 10 -12.09 27.54 20.44
N MET A 11 -13.38 27.41 20.14
CA MET A 11 -14.03 28.06 18.98
C MET A 11 -14.74 29.36 19.31
N ALA A 12 -14.91 29.72 20.57
CA ALA A 12 -15.64 30.94 21.00
C ALA A 12 -14.76 32.19 21.06
N GLY A 13 -13.48 32.10 20.73
CA GLY A 13 -12.50 33.17 20.89
C GLY A 13 -12.07 33.93 19.62
N GLU A 14 -12.60 33.62 18.44
CA GLU A 14 -12.19 34.31 17.20
C GLU A 14 -13.37 34.90 16.45
N THR A 15 -13.84 36.04 16.91
CA THR A 15 -14.64 36.94 16.08
C THR A 15 -13.89 38.25 15.83
N LYS A 16 -13.60 38.48 14.53
CA LYS A 16 -13.34 39.75 13.84
C LYS A 16 -11.98 40.42 14.05
N ASN A 17 -11.12 40.38 13.00
CA ASN A 17 -10.76 41.63 12.32
C ASN A 17 -10.10 41.35 10.95
N GLY A 18 -10.37 42.25 10.01
CA GLY A 18 -10.04 42.19 8.61
C GLY A 18 -8.56 41.94 8.28
N GLY A 19 -8.36 40.94 7.40
CA GLY A 19 -7.06 40.53 6.88
C GLY A 19 -7.17 39.42 5.82
N ALA A 20 -8.15 39.50 4.93
CA ALA A 20 -8.46 38.46 3.95
C ALA A 20 -7.38 38.22 2.86
N SER A 21 -6.35 39.10 2.76
CA SER A 21 -5.31 39.00 1.73
C SER A 21 -4.04 38.25 2.20
N ALA A 22 -3.63 38.43 3.45
CA ALA A 22 -2.37 37.83 3.95
C ALA A 22 -2.50 36.36 4.39
N SER A 23 -3.71 35.89 4.75
CA SER A 23 -3.96 34.51 5.16
C SER A 23 -3.95 33.54 3.98
N GLY A 24 -4.49 33.92 2.85
CA GLY A 24 -4.53 33.08 1.64
C GLY A 24 -3.14 32.77 1.05
N TRP A 25 -2.22 33.74 1.09
CA TRP A 25 -0.84 33.53 0.62
C TRP A 25 -0.05 32.56 1.52
N LYS A 26 -0.20 32.67 2.84
CA LYS A 26 0.44 31.77 3.80
C LYS A 26 -0.10 30.33 3.69
N GLU A 27 -1.40 30.18 3.49
CA GLU A 27 -2.05 28.85 3.34
C GLU A 27 -1.63 28.18 2.04
N HIS A 28 -1.58 28.91 0.92
CA HIS A 28 -1.13 28.39 -0.37
C HIS A 28 0.36 28.01 -0.39
N SER A 29 1.22 28.80 0.25
CA SER A 29 2.65 28.50 0.40
C SER A 29 2.87 27.26 1.25
N ARG A 30 2.14 27.10 2.35
CA ARG A 30 2.19 25.91 3.22
C ARG A 30 1.76 24.63 2.48
N THR A 31 0.74 24.73 1.64
CA THR A 31 0.26 23.62 0.80
C THR A 31 1.33 23.13 -0.17
N LYS A 32 1.98 24.05 -0.88
CA LYS A 32 3.08 23.71 -1.81
C LYS A 32 4.25 23.05 -1.09
N LEU A 33 4.59 23.54 0.09
CA LEU A 33 5.66 22.96 0.91
C LEU A 33 5.33 21.53 1.32
N LEU A 34 4.11 21.25 1.78
CA LEU A 34 3.70 19.90 2.19
C LEU A 34 3.73 18.91 1.01
N VAL A 35 3.23 19.31 -0.16
CA VAL A 35 3.32 18.49 -1.37
C VAL A 35 4.77 18.24 -1.76
N GLY A 36 5.63 19.26 -1.66
CA GLY A 36 7.06 19.12 -1.93
C GLY A 36 7.74 18.12 -0.99
N VAL A 37 7.39 18.15 0.30
CA VAL A 37 7.89 17.17 1.29
C VAL A 37 7.41 15.75 0.96
N ASP A 38 6.13 15.57 0.61
CA ASP A 38 5.60 14.25 0.24
C ASP A 38 6.29 13.68 -1.01
N LEU A 39 6.53 14.51 -2.03
CA LEU A 39 7.28 14.11 -3.23
C LEU A 39 8.74 13.77 -2.92
N PHE A 40 9.37 14.54 -2.03
CA PHE A 40 10.73 14.25 -1.58
C PHE A 40 10.80 12.92 -0.80
N CYS A 41 9.85 12.66 0.09
CA CYS A 41 9.75 11.38 0.79
C CYS A 41 9.53 10.20 -0.18
N LEU A 42 8.69 10.39 -1.20
CA LEU A 42 8.48 9.39 -2.25
C LEU A 42 9.77 9.11 -3.05
N PHE A 43 10.49 10.17 -3.41
CA PHE A 43 11.80 10.04 -4.08
C PHE A 43 12.80 9.27 -3.21
N LEU A 44 12.93 9.61 -1.93
CA LEU A 44 13.82 8.91 -1.01
C LEU A 44 13.43 7.44 -0.83
N ALA A 45 12.12 7.13 -0.77
CA ALA A 45 11.64 5.75 -0.67
C ALA A 45 11.97 4.92 -1.93
N GLY A 46 11.95 5.54 -3.11
CA GLY A 46 12.29 4.90 -4.38
C GLY A 46 13.78 4.93 -4.74
N LEU A 47 14.59 5.71 -4.03
CA LEU A 47 16.01 5.89 -4.36
C LEU A 47 16.81 4.59 -4.40
N PRO A 48 16.69 3.66 -3.42
CA PRO A 48 17.40 2.38 -3.49
C PRO A 48 17.05 1.58 -4.75
N PHE A 49 15.77 1.51 -5.12
CA PHE A 49 15.33 0.87 -6.36
C PHE A 49 15.99 1.52 -7.58
N LEU A 50 15.95 2.84 -7.70
CA LEU A 50 16.54 3.57 -8.83
C LEU A 50 18.06 3.34 -8.95
N VAL A 51 18.79 3.37 -7.83
CA VAL A 51 20.24 3.15 -7.80
C VAL A 51 20.60 1.72 -8.20
N ILE A 52 19.85 0.74 -7.74
CA ILE A 52 20.13 -0.68 -8.03
C ILE A 52 19.76 -1.02 -9.48
N GLU A 53 18.65 -0.50 -10.00
CA GLU A 53 18.19 -0.77 -11.36
C GLU A 53 19.10 -0.14 -12.43
N THR A 54 19.76 0.98 -12.12
CA THR A 54 20.79 1.56 -13.00
C THR A 54 22.10 0.75 -13.06
N SER A 55 22.11 -0.46 -12.47
CA SER A 55 23.27 -1.36 -12.41
C SER A 55 24.50 -0.76 -11.69
N ALA A 56 24.30 0.28 -10.88
CA ALA A 56 25.35 0.87 -10.06
C ALA A 56 25.83 -0.08 -8.94
N VAL A 57 24.97 -1.03 -8.53
CA VAL A 57 25.27 -2.02 -7.50
C VAL A 57 25.20 -3.43 -8.09
N GLN A 58 26.31 -4.14 -8.04
CA GLN A 58 26.35 -5.54 -8.47
C GLN A 58 25.87 -6.49 -7.36
N PRO A 59 25.14 -7.57 -7.72
CA PRO A 59 24.71 -8.56 -6.74
C PRO A 59 25.92 -9.30 -6.15
N TYR A 60 25.78 -9.68 -4.87
CA TYR A 60 26.77 -10.48 -4.18
C TYR A 60 27.09 -11.75 -4.98
N ARG A 61 28.39 -11.99 -5.23
CA ARG A 61 28.89 -13.14 -5.98
C ARG A 61 28.94 -14.37 -5.08
N ARG A 62 27.89 -15.18 -5.13
CA ARG A 62 27.75 -16.40 -4.35
C ARG A 62 28.32 -17.58 -5.11
N GLY A 63 29.02 -18.48 -4.40
CA GLY A 63 29.45 -19.77 -4.92
C GLY A 63 28.33 -20.80 -4.95
N PHE A 64 28.63 -22.02 -5.38
CA PHE A 64 27.68 -23.13 -5.47
C PHE A 64 28.34 -24.47 -5.13
N TYR A 65 27.52 -25.50 -4.92
CA TYR A 65 27.95 -26.90 -4.84
C TYR A 65 27.69 -27.59 -6.17
N CYS A 66 28.66 -28.37 -6.68
CA CYS A 66 28.52 -29.06 -7.97
C CYS A 66 27.32 -30.03 -8.04
N HIS A 67 26.91 -30.57 -6.89
CA HIS A 67 25.78 -31.51 -6.77
C HIS A 67 24.45 -30.85 -6.42
N ASP A 68 24.39 -29.51 -6.41
CA ASP A 68 23.14 -28.79 -6.12
C ASP A 68 22.18 -28.85 -7.34
N GLU A 69 21.21 -29.77 -7.26
CA GLU A 69 20.21 -29.96 -8.30
C GLU A 69 19.23 -28.77 -8.38
N SER A 70 19.14 -27.96 -7.34
CA SER A 70 18.19 -26.85 -7.29
C SER A 70 18.51 -25.69 -8.24
N ILE A 71 19.72 -25.67 -8.82
CA ILE A 71 20.21 -24.61 -9.73
C ILE A 71 20.53 -25.11 -11.15
N LYS A 72 20.16 -26.37 -11.47
CA LYS A 72 20.42 -27.04 -12.75
C LYS A 72 19.27 -27.04 -13.73
N TYR A 73 18.17 -26.38 -13.41
CA TYR A 73 16.99 -26.33 -14.29
C TYR A 73 17.32 -25.58 -15.60
N PRO A 74 16.66 -25.97 -16.72
CA PRO A 74 16.84 -25.27 -17.98
C PRO A 74 16.27 -23.84 -17.93
N ALA A 75 16.95 -22.90 -18.56
CA ALA A 75 16.48 -21.53 -18.71
C ALA A 75 15.31 -21.51 -19.72
N LYS A 76 14.16 -21.02 -19.29
CA LYS A 76 12.97 -20.86 -20.13
C LYS A 76 13.08 -19.59 -20.95
N ASN A 77 12.76 -19.66 -22.24
CA ASN A 77 12.66 -18.48 -23.08
C ASN A 77 11.32 -17.79 -22.86
N GLY A 78 11.37 -16.55 -22.33
CA GLY A 78 10.19 -15.78 -21.96
C GLY A 78 9.65 -16.09 -20.57
N ASP A 79 8.77 -15.24 -20.12
CA ASP A 79 8.10 -15.31 -18.83
C ASP A 79 6.61 -15.53 -19.02
N THR A 80 5.97 -16.36 -18.21
CA THR A 80 4.50 -16.53 -18.20
C THR A 80 3.80 -15.20 -17.96
N ILE A 81 4.35 -14.39 -17.04
CA ILE A 81 3.92 -13.01 -16.79
C ILE A 81 5.17 -12.13 -16.86
N SER A 82 5.24 -11.22 -17.81
CA SER A 82 6.36 -10.29 -17.94
C SER A 82 6.31 -9.18 -16.88
N ASP A 83 7.47 -8.58 -16.56
CA ASP A 83 7.56 -7.46 -15.60
C ASP A 83 6.66 -6.28 -16.02
N GLY A 84 6.56 -6.01 -17.34
CA GLY A 84 5.70 -4.95 -17.86
C GLY A 84 4.21 -5.22 -17.65
N VAL A 85 3.75 -6.44 -17.92
CA VAL A 85 2.34 -6.86 -17.69
C VAL A 85 2.03 -6.82 -16.20
N LEU A 86 2.91 -7.33 -15.36
CA LEU A 86 2.75 -7.30 -13.91
C LEU A 86 2.60 -5.88 -13.39
N SER A 87 3.52 -5.00 -13.76
CA SER A 87 3.54 -3.60 -13.28
C SER A 87 2.32 -2.84 -13.79
N ALA A 88 2.00 -2.96 -15.07
CA ALA A 88 0.83 -2.31 -15.66
C ALA A 88 -0.47 -2.80 -15.02
N ALA A 89 -0.68 -4.12 -14.90
CA ALA A 89 -1.89 -4.68 -14.31
C ALA A 89 -2.02 -4.29 -12.82
N GLY A 90 -0.95 -4.45 -12.03
CA GLY A 90 -0.98 -4.14 -10.60
C GLY A 90 -1.29 -2.67 -10.32
N ILE A 91 -0.66 -1.75 -11.05
CA ILE A 91 -0.86 -0.31 -10.90
C ILE A 91 -2.23 0.11 -11.43
N LEU A 92 -2.58 -0.28 -12.67
CA LEU A 92 -3.81 0.19 -13.31
C LEU A 92 -5.06 -0.32 -12.59
N ILE A 93 -5.12 -1.61 -12.24
CA ILE A 93 -6.28 -2.18 -11.53
C ILE A 93 -6.49 -1.45 -10.21
N THR A 94 -5.41 -1.20 -9.45
CA THR A 94 -5.52 -0.54 -8.15
C THR A 94 -5.89 0.94 -8.30
N ILE A 95 -5.23 1.70 -9.19
CA ILE A 95 -5.51 3.13 -9.38
C ILE A 95 -6.93 3.33 -9.91
N LEU A 96 -7.36 2.57 -10.92
CA LEU A 96 -8.72 2.67 -11.46
C LEU A 96 -9.78 2.36 -10.38
N SER A 97 -9.54 1.34 -9.56
CA SER A 97 -10.44 1.02 -8.45
C SER A 97 -10.52 2.15 -7.43
N ILE A 98 -9.39 2.79 -7.11
CA ILE A 98 -9.36 3.97 -6.21
C ILE A 98 -10.10 5.15 -6.84
N VAL A 99 -9.86 5.44 -8.12
CA VAL A 99 -10.51 6.56 -8.82
C VAL A 99 -12.02 6.37 -8.85
N ILE A 100 -12.49 5.18 -9.23
CA ILE A 100 -13.92 4.86 -9.27
C ILE A 100 -14.52 4.93 -7.86
N GLY A 101 -13.87 4.32 -6.88
CA GLY A 101 -14.37 4.26 -5.50
C GLY A 101 -14.44 5.63 -4.82
N GLU A 102 -13.41 6.47 -4.93
CA GLU A 102 -13.43 7.82 -4.34
C GLU A 102 -14.38 8.75 -5.10
N SER A 103 -14.49 8.64 -6.43
CA SER A 103 -15.46 9.39 -7.22
C SER A 103 -16.90 9.04 -6.83
N TYR A 104 -17.21 7.75 -6.69
CA TYR A 104 -18.51 7.29 -6.22
C TYR A 104 -18.85 7.84 -4.81
N ARG A 105 -17.90 7.79 -3.89
CA ARG A 105 -18.09 8.29 -2.51
C ARG A 105 -18.34 9.78 -2.45
N ILE A 106 -17.63 10.57 -3.24
CA ILE A 106 -17.81 12.01 -3.28
C ILE A 106 -19.14 12.38 -3.92
N TYR A 107 -19.49 11.73 -5.05
CA TYR A 107 -20.70 12.06 -5.81
C TYR A 107 -21.96 11.59 -5.13
N PHE A 108 -22.04 10.30 -4.70
CA PHE A 108 -23.26 9.73 -4.17
C PHE A 108 -23.39 9.83 -2.64
N LEU A 109 -22.28 9.79 -1.90
CA LEU A 109 -22.32 9.77 -0.43
C LEU A 109 -21.98 11.14 0.19
N ASN A 110 -21.68 12.16 -0.62
CA ASN A 110 -21.23 13.49 -0.16
C ASN A 110 -20.09 13.43 0.87
N GLU A 111 -19.27 12.38 0.82
CA GLU A 111 -18.17 12.13 1.73
C GLU A 111 -16.84 12.67 1.18
N GLY A 112 -16.73 13.98 1.01
CA GLY A 112 -15.49 14.63 0.57
C GLY A 112 -14.36 14.50 1.60
N SER A 113 -13.12 14.29 1.11
CA SER A 113 -11.92 14.38 1.95
C SER A 113 -11.57 15.85 2.20
N LYS A 114 -11.49 16.25 3.47
CA LYS A 114 -10.93 17.56 3.83
C LYS A 114 -9.42 17.51 3.70
N SER A 115 -8.88 18.24 2.76
CA SER A 115 -7.45 18.44 2.54
C SER A 115 -7.21 19.91 2.19
N PHE A 116 -5.96 20.29 2.17
CA PHE A 116 -5.48 21.59 1.72
C PHE A 116 -5.71 21.88 0.23
N VAL A 117 -6.17 20.89 -0.56
CA VAL A 117 -6.56 21.07 -1.98
C VAL A 117 -8.05 21.38 -2.02
N GLY A 118 -8.43 22.53 -2.62
CA GLY A 118 -9.82 23.02 -2.66
C GLY A 118 -10.82 22.09 -3.37
N ASN A 119 -10.33 21.26 -4.34
CA ASN A 119 -11.17 20.29 -5.02
C ASN A 119 -11.20 18.95 -4.25
N PRO A 120 -12.37 18.48 -3.77
CA PRO A 120 -12.48 17.27 -2.97
C PRO A 120 -12.04 15.99 -3.72
N TYR A 121 -12.22 15.93 -5.04
CA TYR A 121 -11.79 14.79 -5.86
C TYR A 121 -10.26 14.70 -5.90
N ILE A 122 -9.59 15.80 -6.23
CA ILE A 122 -8.13 15.85 -6.29
C ILE A 122 -7.52 15.52 -4.93
N SER A 123 -8.11 16.05 -3.86
CA SER A 123 -7.68 15.80 -2.49
C SER A 123 -7.78 14.33 -2.10
N ALA A 124 -8.90 13.67 -2.43
CA ALA A 124 -9.11 12.25 -2.12
C ALA A 124 -8.15 11.36 -2.95
N LEU A 125 -8.01 11.65 -4.24
CA LEU A 125 -7.10 10.91 -5.13
C LEU A 125 -5.65 11.09 -4.71
N TYR A 126 -5.20 12.32 -4.44
CA TYR A 126 -3.84 12.59 -3.98
C TYR A 126 -3.48 11.75 -2.74
N LYS A 127 -4.37 11.71 -1.74
CA LYS A 127 -4.16 10.93 -0.54
C LYS A 127 -4.09 9.42 -0.80
N GLN A 128 -5.05 8.86 -1.53
CA GLN A 128 -5.13 7.42 -1.70
C GLN A 128 -4.10 6.89 -2.71
N VAL A 129 -3.97 7.55 -3.86
CA VAL A 129 -3.00 7.17 -4.89
C VAL A 129 -1.57 7.47 -4.43
N GLY A 130 -1.32 8.61 -3.77
CA GLY A 130 0.00 8.96 -3.25
C GLY A 130 0.51 7.93 -2.23
N VAL A 131 -0.34 7.52 -1.29
CA VAL A 131 0.00 6.49 -0.30
C VAL A 131 0.24 5.12 -0.97
N PHE A 132 -0.59 4.74 -1.96
CA PHE A 132 -0.40 3.52 -2.71
C PHE A 132 0.95 3.51 -3.46
N VAL A 133 1.28 4.58 -4.17
CA VAL A 133 2.55 4.69 -4.92
C VAL A 133 3.75 4.72 -3.98
N PHE A 134 3.64 5.38 -2.83
CA PHE A 134 4.67 5.36 -1.80
C PHE A 134 4.97 3.92 -1.31
N GLY A 135 3.95 3.12 -1.08
CA GLY A 135 4.14 1.72 -0.72
C GLY A 135 4.71 0.85 -1.85
N CYS A 136 4.38 1.14 -3.13
CA CYS A 136 5.05 0.51 -4.28
C CYS A 136 6.56 0.78 -4.24
N ALA A 137 6.96 2.03 -4.02
CA ALA A 137 8.38 2.41 -3.95
C ALA A 137 9.11 1.70 -2.81
N ILE A 138 8.50 1.63 -1.62
CA ILE A 138 9.04 0.88 -0.47
C ILE A 138 9.18 -0.61 -0.80
N SER A 139 8.13 -1.23 -1.36
CA SER A 139 8.14 -2.68 -1.67
C SER A 139 9.23 -3.03 -2.67
N GLN A 140 9.40 -2.22 -3.73
CA GLN A 140 10.45 -2.43 -4.72
C GLN A 140 11.85 -2.21 -4.14
N SER A 141 12.06 -1.15 -3.37
CA SER A 141 13.34 -0.87 -2.72
C SER A 141 13.77 -2.01 -1.79
N PHE A 142 12.86 -2.55 -0.97
CA PHE A 142 13.14 -3.73 -0.15
C PHE A 142 13.51 -4.96 -0.99
N THR A 143 12.76 -5.19 -2.08
CA THR A 143 13.00 -6.31 -2.98
C THR A 143 14.40 -6.25 -3.58
N ASP A 144 14.80 -5.10 -4.09
CA ASP A 144 16.06 -4.98 -4.80
C ASP A 144 17.27 -4.94 -3.87
N ILE A 145 17.15 -4.32 -2.69
CA ILE A 145 18.16 -4.44 -1.63
C ILE A 145 18.39 -5.92 -1.27
N ALA A 146 17.31 -6.70 -1.09
CA ALA A 146 17.46 -8.11 -0.77
C ALA A 146 18.12 -8.91 -1.90
N LYS A 147 17.76 -8.65 -3.16
CA LYS A 147 18.33 -9.31 -4.35
C LYS A 147 19.82 -9.11 -4.44
N VAL A 148 20.30 -7.87 -4.30
CA VAL A 148 21.74 -7.58 -4.43
C VAL A 148 22.54 -8.02 -3.21
N SER A 149 21.96 -7.93 -2.00
CA SER A 149 22.64 -8.30 -0.75
C SER A 149 22.79 -9.80 -0.58
N VAL A 150 21.77 -10.58 -0.94
CA VAL A 150 21.75 -12.04 -0.73
C VAL A 150 22.48 -12.77 -1.87
N GLY A 151 22.38 -12.29 -3.10
CA GLY A 151 23.03 -12.90 -4.26
C GLY A 151 22.63 -14.37 -4.50
N ARG A 152 21.39 -14.77 -4.14
CA ARG A 152 20.94 -16.14 -4.28
C ARG A 152 20.85 -16.53 -5.75
N LEU A 153 21.39 -17.70 -6.11
CA LEU A 153 21.35 -18.23 -7.46
C LEU A 153 19.93 -18.67 -7.83
N ARG A 154 19.49 -18.37 -9.06
CA ARG A 154 18.21 -18.84 -9.60
C ARG A 154 18.25 -20.32 -9.96
N PRO A 155 17.09 -21.00 -10.05
CA PRO A 155 17.06 -22.42 -10.44
C PRO A 155 17.73 -22.73 -11.78
N HIS A 156 17.75 -21.81 -12.73
CA HIS A 156 18.37 -21.96 -14.05
C HIS A 156 19.80 -21.41 -14.13
N PHE A 157 20.47 -21.17 -12.98
CA PHE A 157 21.75 -20.47 -12.95
C PHE A 157 22.83 -21.18 -13.75
N LEU A 158 23.00 -22.49 -13.59
CA LEU A 158 24.06 -23.23 -14.28
C LEU A 158 23.90 -23.27 -15.80
N ASP A 159 22.65 -23.29 -16.29
CA ASP A 159 22.36 -23.23 -17.72
C ASP A 159 22.73 -21.86 -18.34
N VAL A 160 22.62 -20.78 -17.56
CA VAL A 160 23.01 -19.42 -17.98
C VAL A 160 24.50 -19.16 -17.80
N CYS A 161 25.08 -19.55 -16.66
CA CYS A 161 26.49 -19.35 -16.34
C CYS A 161 27.41 -20.20 -17.23
N LYS A 162 27.05 -21.48 -17.47
CA LYS A 162 27.86 -22.46 -18.21
C LYS A 162 29.32 -22.47 -17.73
N PRO A 163 29.55 -22.77 -16.44
CA PRO A 163 30.89 -22.81 -15.91
C PRO A 163 31.69 -23.95 -16.57
N ASP A 164 33.02 -23.75 -16.73
CA ASP A 164 33.88 -24.79 -17.23
C ASP A 164 34.21 -25.80 -16.12
N PHE A 165 33.53 -26.93 -16.12
CA PHE A 165 33.69 -28.00 -15.14
C PHE A 165 35.05 -28.74 -15.28
N THR A 166 35.82 -28.50 -16.35
CA THR A 166 37.17 -29.07 -16.47
C THR A 166 38.18 -28.34 -15.57
N THR A 167 37.92 -27.07 -15.28
CA THR A 167 38.74 -26.25 -14.41
C THR A 167 38.29 -26.24 -12.95
N ILE A 168 37.08 -26.77 -12.67
CA ILE A 168 36.46 -26.76 -11.34
C ILE A 168 36.67 -28.11 -10.65
N ASN A 169 37.33 -28.10 -9.48
CA ASN A 169 37.48 -29.30 -8.67
C ASN A 169 36.26 -29.47 -7.74
N CYS A 170 35.30 -30.27 -8.17
CA CYS A 170 34.06 -30.54 -7.42
C CYS A 170 34.31 -31.31 -6.10
N SER A 171 35.45 -31.91 -5.89
CA SER A 171 35.79 -32.57 -4.62
C SER A 171 36.04 -31.61 -3.46
N LEU A 172 36.29 -30.32 -3.76
CA LEU A 172 36.46 -29.29 -2.75
C LEU A 172 35.16 -28.85 -2.03
N GLY A 173 34.00 -29.34 -2.50
CA GLY A 173 32.69 -29.01 -1.92
C GLY A 173 32.16 -27.66 -2.43
N TYR A 174 32.23 -26.61 -1.63
CA TYR A 174 31.73 -25.27 -2.02
C TYR A 174 32.71 -24.56 -2.95
N ILE A 175 32.24 -24.21 -4.15
CA ILE A 175 33.05 -23.54 -5.19
C ILE A 175 32.72 -22.03 -5.11
N ALA A 176 33.70 -21.27 -4.59
CA ALA A 176 33.60 -19.82 -4.50
C ALA A 176 34.12 -19.12 -5.77
N ASP A 177 35.20 -19.63 -6.33
CA ASP A 177 35.84 -19.05 -7.51
C ASP A 177 35.56 -19.88 -8.76
N TYR A 178 34.87 -19.25 -9.69
CA TYR A 178 34.50 -19.84 -10.98
C TYR A 178 34.24 -18.74 -12.01
N GLN A 179 34.40 -19.09 -13.29
CA GLN A 179 34.10 -18.18 -14.39
C GLN A 179 32.91 -18.71 -15.18
N CYS A 180 32.02 -17.77 -15.52
CA CYS A 180 30.87 -18.05 -16.39
C CYS A 180 31.22 -17.75 -17.84
N GLN A 181 30.86 -18.62 -18.77
CA GLN A 181 30.99 -18.42 -20.21
C GLN A 181 29.76 -17.73 -20.83
N GLY A 182 28.68 -17.63 -20.08
CA GLY A 182 27.45 -16.98 -20.53
C GLY A 182 27.52 -15.45 -20.52
N PRO A 183 26.56 -14.76 -21.14
CA PRO A 183 26.50 -13.29 -21.18
C PRO A 183 26.40 -12.70 -19.76
N GLU A 184 27.29 -11.77 -19.43
CA GLU A 184 27.44 -11.19 -18.08
C GLU A 184 26.11 -10.63 -17.53
N SER A 185 25.32 -9.90 -18.36
CA SER A 185 24.05 -9.34 -17.94
C SER A 185 23.04 -10.43 -17.49
N ARG A 186 22.98 -11.56 -18.21
CA ARG A 186 22.11 -12.69 -17.85
C ARG A 186 22.61 -13.43 -16.62
N VAL A 187 23.93 -13.54 -16.47
CA VAL A 187 24.55 -14.16 -15.28
C VAL A 187 24.27 -13.32 -14.04
N GLN A 188 24.41 -12.00 -14.12
CA GLN A 188 24.09 -11.12 -13.01
C GLN A 188 22.61 -11.19 -12.61
N GLU A 189 21.71 -11.24 -13.59
CA GLU A 189 20.28 -11.42 -13.31
C GLU A 189 19.98 -12.78 -12.67
N ALA A 190 20.69 -13.84 -13.09
CA ALA A 190 20.55 -15.17 -12.50
C ALA A 190 21.08 -15.27 -11.05
N ARG A 191 21.75 -14.23 -10.53
CA ARG A 191 22.17 -14.11 -9.12
C ARG A 191 21.18 -13.36 -8.25
N LYS A 192 20.07 -12.86 -8.80
CA LYS A 192 19.06 -12.05 -8.12
C LYS A 192 17.79 -12.86 -7.87
N SER A 193 17.88 -14.02 -7.15
CA SER A 193 16.72 -14.87 -6.89
C SER A 193 15.93 -14.49 -5.66
N PHE A 194 16.56 -14.16 -4.55
CA PHE A 194 15.88 -13.90 -3.27
C PHE A 194 15.65 -12.40 -3.03
N PHE A 195 14.44 -12.03 -2.75
CA PHE A 195 13.18 -12.75 -2.88
C PHE A 195 12.50 -12.41 -4.21
N SER A 196 11.39 -13.08 -4.53
CA SER A 196 10.70 -12.89 -5.81
C SER A 196 10.02 -11.52 -5.88
N GLY A 197 10.44 -10.67 -6.81
CA GLY A 197 9.83 -9.36 -7.07
C GLY A 197 8.39 -9.46 -7.57
N HIS A 198 8.10 -10.43 -8.45
CA HIS A 198 6.74 -10.69 -8.93
C HIS A 198 5.80 -11.05 -7.79
N ALA A 199 6.22 -11.93 -6.88
CA ALA A 199 5.40 -12.32 -5.72
C ALA A 199 5.20 -11.16 -4.75
N SER A 200 6.25 -10.40 -4.46
CA SER A 200 6.21 -9.23 -3.58
C SER A 200 5.29 -8.15 -4.13
N PHE A 201 5.52 -7.74 -5.37
CA PHE A 201 4.77 -6.63 -5.97
C PHE A 201 3.29 -6.98 -6.20
N SER A 202 2.98 -8.18 -6.72
CA SER A 202 1.60 -8.60 -6.90
C SER A 202 0.86 -8.72 -5.58
N MET A 203 1.50 -9.25 -4.53
CA MET A 203 0.89 -9.35 -3.21
C MET A 203 0.66 -7.96 -2.61
N TYR A 204 1.61 -7.06 -2.72
CA TYR A 204 1.45 -5.69 -2.24
C TYR A 204 0.26 -5.00 -2.91
N THR A 205 0.22 -4.97 -4.25
CA THR A 205 -0.81 -4.24 -5.00
C THR A 205 -2.21 -4.82 -4.80
N MET A 206 -2.35 -6.14 -4.87
CA MET A 206 -3.64 -6.80 -4.71
C MET A 206 -4.13 -6.76 -3.26
N LEU A 207 -3.27 -6.96 -2.28
CA LEU A 207 -3.67 -6.91 -0.87
C LEU A 207 -3.98 -5.48 -0.40
N TYR A 208 -3.24 -4.47 -0.89
CA TYR A 208 -3.60 -3.07 -0.65
C TYR A 208 -5.00 -2.77 -1.20
N LEU A 209 -5.33 -3.25 -2.41
CA LEU A 209 -6.67 -3.11 -2.98
C LEU A 209 -7.73 -3.87 -2.17
N VAL A 210 -7.42 -5.05 -1.64
CA VAL A 210 -8.28 -5.79 -0.72
C VAL A 210 -8.61 -4.95 0.52
N PHE A 211 -7.60 -4.30 1.13
CA PHE A 211 -7.81 -3.42 2.28
C PHE A 211 -8.60 -2.16 1.90
N TYR A 212 -8.34 -1.59 0.73
CA TYR A 212 -9.11 -0.47 0.20
C TYR A 212 -10.60 -0.84 0.05
N LEU A 213 -10.91 -1.96 -0.61
CA LEU A 213 -12.28 -2.45 -0.77
C LEU A 213 -12.93 -2.75 0.59
N GLN A 214 -12.19 -3.32 1.54
CA GLN A 214 -12.69 -3.59 2.88
C GLN A 214 -13.12 -2.32 3.61
N SER A 215 -12.35 -1.24 3.47
CA SER A 215 -12.60 0.02 4.16
C SER A 215 -13.64 0.93 3.49
N ARG A 216 -13.78 0.82 2.15
CA ARG A 216 -14.55 1.77 1.34
C ARG A 216 -15.82 1.18 0.73
N PHE A 217 -15.84 -0.12 0.48
CA PHE A 217 -16.97 -0.78 -0.18
C PHE A 217 -17.99 -1.30 0.83
N THR A 218 -19.08 -0.54 1.00
CA THR A 218 -20.15 -0.81 1.99
C THR A 218 -21.48 -1.17 1.34
N TRP A 219 -21.48 -1.91 0.24
CA TRP A 219 -22.68 -2.28 -0.45
C TRP A 219 -23.50 -3.33 0.33
N HIS A 220 -24.75 -3.00 0.65
CA HIS A 220 -25.62 -3.86 1.46
C HIS A 220 -26.38 -4.90 0.65
N GLY A 221 -26.50 -4.74 -0.69
CA GLY A 221 -27.31 -5.60 -1.54
C GLY A 221 -26.73 -6.99 -1.81
N ALA A 222 -25.42 -7.07 -2.12
CA ALA A 222 -24.76 -8.31 -2.49
C ALA A 222 -23.64 -8.65 -1.49
N ARG A 223 -23.98 -9.38 -0.44
CA ARG A 223 -23.05 -9.68 0.68
C ARG A 223 -21.80 -10.43 0.27
N LEU A 224 -21.89 -11.30 -0.74
CA LEU A 224 -20.77 -12.13 -1.19
C LEU A 224 -19.89 -11.48 -2.27
N LEU A 225 -20.34 -10.38 -2.88
CA LEU A 225 -19.59 -9.76 -3.97
C LEU A 225 -18.23 -9.22 -3.49
N ARG A 226 -18.20 -8.54 -2.33
CA ARG A 226 -16.96 -8.03 -1.77
C ARG A 226 -15.96 -9.14 -1.42
N PRO A 227 -16.30 -10.16 -0.63
CA PRO A 227 -15.35 -11.25 -0.32
C PRO A 227 -14.94 -12.03 -1.57
N LEU A 228 -15.83 -12.22 -2.56
CA LEU A 228 -15.47 -12.87 -3.82
C LEU A 228 -14.42 -12.05 -4.60
N THR A 229 -14.63 -10.74 -4.74
CA THR A 229 -13.64 -9.87 -5.40
C THR A 229 -12.30 -9.88 -4.67
N GLN A 230 -12.32 -9.79 -3.34
CA GLN A 230 -11.11 -9.85 -2.51
C GLN A 230 -10.38 -11.18 -2.69
N PHE A 231 -11.10 -12.29 -2.69
CA PHE A 231 -10.54 -13.62 -2.95
C PHE A 231 -9.90 -13.70 -4.33
N THR A 232 -10.59 -13.21 -5.38
CA THR A 232 -10.05 -13.21 -6.76
C THR A 232 -8.75 -12.41 -6.85
N LEU A 233 -8.66 -11.24 -6.23
CA LEU A 233 -7.44 -10.44 -6.21
C LEU A 233 -6.26 -11.18 -5.55
N VAL A 234 -6.50 -11.83 -4.41
CA VAL A 234 -5.48 -12.63 -3.73
C VAL A 234 -5.06 -13.82 -4.59
N MET A 235 -6.01 -14.50 -5.25
CA MET A 235 -5.70 -15.63 -6.14
C MET A 235 -4.90 -15.19 -7.38
N MET A 236 -5.14 -14.01 -7.92
CA MET A 236 -4.32 -13.45 -9.01
C MET A 236 -2.86 -13.26 -8.56
N SER A 237 -2.65 -12.73 -7.35
CA SER A 237 -1.30 -12.60 -6.79
C SER A 237 -0.64 -13.98 -6.59
N PHE A 238 -1.38 -14.95 -6.06
CA PHE A 238 -0.90 -16.31 -5.87
C PHE A 238 -0.47 -16.96 -7.19
N TYR A 239 -1.31 -16.87 -8.22
CA TYR A 239 -0.98 -17.36 -9.56
C TYR A 239 0.29 -16.71 -10.11
N THR A 240 0.43 -15.39 -9.95
CA THR A 240 1.62 -14.64 -10.38
C THR A 240 2.90 -15.17 -9.70
N GLY A 241 2.87 -15.39 -8.39
CA GLY A 241 4.02 -15.93 -7.68
C GLY A 241 4.34 -17.38 -8.06
N LEU A 242 3.32 -18.25 -8.18
CA LEU A 242 3.51 -19.66 -8.55
C LEU A 242 4.04 -19.81 -9.97
N SER A 243 3.65 -18.95 -10.91
CA SER A 243 4.18 -18.96 -12.27
C SER A 243 5.71 -18.79 -12.30
N ARG A 244 6.30 -18.09 -11.31
CA ARG A 244 7.76 -17.91 -11.22
C ARG A 244 8.51 -19.21 -10.88
N VAL A 245 7.86 -20.09 -10.13
CA VAL A 245 8.40 -21.44 -9.85
C VAL A 245 8.35 -22.29 -11.12
N SER A 246 7.20 -22.29 -11.82
CA SER A 246 7.02 -23.03 -13.07
C SER A 246 7.92 -22.53 -14.22
N ASP A 247 8.31 -21.25 -14.18
CA ASP A 247 9.25 -20.64 -15.13
C ASP A 247 10.72 -20.86 -14.74
N HIS A 248 11.01 -21.57 -13.66
CA HIS A 248 12.36 -21.79 -13.10
C HIS A 248 13.12 -20.49 -12.79
N LYS A 249 12.40 -19.39 -12.51
CA LYS A 249 12.99 -18.09 -12.21
C LYS A 249 13.29 -17.92 -10.72
N HIS A 250 12.48 -18.54 -9.85
CA HIS A 250 12.59 -18.43 -8.40
C HIS A 250 12.35 -19.78 -7.72
N HIS A 251 12.99 -19.98 -6.58
CA HIS A 251 12.67 -21.12 -5.71
C HIS A 251 11.33 -20.86 -4.98
N PRO A 252 10.60 -21.92 -4.57
CA PRO A 252 9.37 -21.76 -3.79
C PRO A 252 9.53 -20.89 -2.54
N THR A 253 10.68 -20.98 -1.87
CA THR A 253 11.01 -20.18 -0.69
C THR A 253 11.18 -18.69 -1.00
N ASP A 254 11.68 -18.33 -2.20
CA ASP A 254 11.81 -16.94 -2.65
C ASP A 254 10.44 -16.30 -2.91
N VAL A 255 9.52 -17.11 -3.46
CA VAL A 255 8.14 -16.72 -3.72
C VAL A 255 7.39 -16.51 -2.41
N LEU A 256 7.53 -17.44 -1.46
CA LEU A 256 6.92 -17.33 -0.13
C LEU A 256 7.42 -16.09 0.61
N ALA A 257 8.74 -15.86 0.62
CA ALA A 257 9.32 -14.67 1.22
C ALA A 257 8.83 -13.38 0.54
N GLY A 258 8.67 -13.38 -0.78
CA GLY A 258 8.09 -12.28 -1.53
C GLY A 258 6.64 -12.01 -1.12
N PHE A 259 5.80 -13.02 -1.02
CA PHE A 259 4.42 -12.86 -0.54
C PHE A 259 4.36 -12.28 0.87
N LEU A 260 5.17 -12.78 1.80
CA LEU A 260 5.21 -12.27 3.17
C LEU A 260 5.65 -10.81 3.22
N GLN A 261 6.68 -10.44 2.47
CA GLN A 261 7.16 -9.06 2.39
C GLN A 261 6.10 -8.14 1.78
N GLY A 262 5.49 -8.51 0.64
CA GLY A 262 4.45 -7.72 0.00
C GLY A 262 3.23 -7.53 0.89
N ALA A 263 2.80 -8.59 1.60
CA ALA A 263 1.70 -8.54 2.55
C ALA A 263 2.01 -7.64 3.75
N LEU A 264 3.22 -7.72 4.29
CA LEU A 264 3.66 -6.87 5.41
C LEU A 264 3.66 -5.39 5.02
N VAL A 265 4.20 -5.05 3.85
CA VAL A 265 4.19 -3.66 3.35
C VAL A 265 2.76 -3.19 3.12
N ALA A 266 1.89 -4.00 2.49
CA ALA A 266 0.48 -3.65 2.29
C ALA A 266 -0.23 -3.38 3.62
N TYR A 267 0.00 -4.23 4.62
CA TYR A 267 -0.54 -4.04 5.96
C TYR A 267 -0.04 -2.73 6.61
N CYS A 268 1.27 -2.52 6.63
CA CYS A 268 1.85 -1.32 7.23
C CYS A 268 1.33 -0.04 6.55
N ILE A 269 1.28 -0.02 5.22
CA ILE A 269 0.80 1.14 4.47
C ILE A 269 -0.70 1.37 4.71
N ALA A 270 -1.53 0.32 4.70
CA ALA A 270 -2.96 0.45 4.87
C ALA A 270 -3.36 0.89 6.28
N PHE A 271 -2.68 0.41 7.33
CA PHE A 271 -3.08 0.68 8.71
C PHE A 271 -2.35 1.84 9.38
N PHE A 272 -1.07 2.09 9.03
CA PHE A 272 -0.27 3.11 9.70
C PHE A 272 -0.07 4.38 8.86
N VAL A 273 0.01 4.26 7.53
CA VAL A 273 0.28 5.41 6.66
C VAL A 273 -1.02 5.98 6.09
N SER A 274 -1.93 5.12 5.62
CA SER A 274 -3.20 5.55 5.05
C SER A 274 -4.24 5.90 6.12
N ASP A 275 -5.27 6.64 5.71
CA ASP A 275 -6.44 6.93 6.55
C ASP A 275 -7.58 5.92 6.33
N LEU A 276 -7.30 4.74 5.74
CA LEU A 276 -8.32 3.78 5.37
C LEU A 276 -9.14 3.28 6.58
N PHE A 277 -8.47 2.99 7.68
CA PHE A 277 -9.07 2.42 8.89
C PHE A 277 -9.13 3.39 10.08
N LYS A 278 -8.72 4.66 9.89
CA LYS A 278 -8.89 5.66 10.92
C LYS A 278 -10.37 5.92 11.16
N ALA A 279 -10.82 5.75 12.39
CA ALA A 279 -12.19 6.04 12.78
C ALA A 279 -12.50 7.49 12.42
N LYS A 280 -13.49 7.71 11.54
CA LYS A 280 -14.09 9.03 11.38
C LYS A 280 -14.65 9.42 12.76
N GLY A 281 -14.02 10.38 13.43
CA GLY A 281 -14.61 10.96 14.63
C GLY A 281 -16.08 11.30 14.31
N ARG A 282 -17.03 10.62 14.98
CA ARG A 282 -18.43 10.99 14.87
C ARG A 282 -18.49 12.47 15.20
N ARG A 283 -18.76 13.32 14.21
CA ARG A 283 -19.24 14.65 14.50
C ARG A 283 -20.52 14.41 15.30
N CYS A 284 -20.52 14.86 16.55
CA CYS A 284 -21.79 15.10 17.21
C CYS A 284 -22.52 16.12 16.33
N ALA A 285 -23.38 15.65 15.44
CA ALA A 285 -24.39 16.49 14.86
C ALA A 285 -25.27 16.87 16.05
N LEU A 286 -24.99 18.04 16.66
CA LEU A 286 -26.00 18.71 17.45
C LEU A 286 -27.13 18.99 16.45
N SER A 287 -28.16 18.14 16.49
CA SER A 287 -29.45 18.46 15.97
C SER A 287 -29.91 19.70 16.73
N SER A 288 -29.67 20.87 16.15
CA SER A 288 -30.36 22.07 16.54
C SER A 288 -31.81 21.94 16.05
N THR A 289 -32.56 21.07 16.70
CA THR A 289 -34.01 21.27 16.76
C THR A 289 -34.22 22.57 17.54
N PRO A 290 -34.78 23.61 16.93
CA PRO A 290 -35.14 24.78 17.69
C PRO A 290 -36.22 24.31 18.71
N VAL A 291 -35.81 24.28 19.98
CA VAL A 291 -36.79 24.17 21.07
C VAL A 291 -37.72 25.36 20.94
N LYS A 292 -38.90 25.13 20.35
CA LYS A 292 -40.03 26.05 20.42
C LYS A 292 -40.25 26.25 21.91
N LYS A 293 -39.83 27.41 22.44
CA LYS A 293 -40.27 27.88 23.77
C LYS A 293 -41.79 28.03 23.68
N GLU A 294 -42.50 27.00 24.06
CA GLU A 294 -43.92 27.12 24.40
C GLU A 294 -43.96 27.94 25.69
N LEU A 295 -44.46 29.18 25.57
CA LEU A 295 -44.81 30.03 26.71
C LEU A 295 -45.97 29.30 27.43
N VAL A 296 -45.64 28.69 28.57
CA VAL A 296 -46.66 28.24 29.52
C VAL A 296 -47.20 29.48 30.19
N PRO A 297 -48.56 29.74 30.13
CA PRO A 297 -49.18 30.85 30.88
C PRO A 297 -49.04 30.56 32.39
N PRO A 298 -48.95 31.59 33.25
CA PRO A 298 -48.89 31.39 34.68
C PRO A 298 -50.24 30.86 35.20
N ALA A 299 -50.25 29.60 35.62
CA ALA A 299 -51.39 29.00 36.29
C ALA A 299 -51.41 29.41 37.73
N ASP A 300 -52.55 29.98 38.11
CA ASP A 300 -53.03 30.41 39.40
C ASP A 300 -52.72 29.36 40.50
N ILE A 301 -52.01 29.81 41.51
CA ILE A 301 -51.86 29.08 42.77
C ILE A 301 -53.02 29.47 43.66
N ARG A 302 -54.15 28.75 43.55
CA ARG A 302 -55.17 28.72 44.63
C ARG A 302 -55.99 27.41 44.54
N GLU A 303 -56.10 26.76 45.72
CA GLU A 303 -57.01 25.65 46.03
C GLU A 303 -56.63 24.22 45.55
N ARG A 304 -55.96 23.53 46.48
CA ARG A 304 -56.43 22.21 46.97
C ARG A 304 -55.66 21.75 48.21
N SER A 305 -55.91 22.42 49.28
CA SER A 305 -55.86 21.77 50.61
C SER A 305 -57.25 21.20 50.87
N ASN A 306 -57.35 19.93 51.17
CA ASN A 306 -58.47 19.11 51.64
C ASN A 306 -58.82 17.97 50.66
N HIS A 307 -58.23 16.84 50.89
CA HIS A 307 -58.83 15.52 50.99
C HIS A 307 -57.75 14.44 51.13
N LEU A 308 -57.31 14.32 52.36
CA LEU A 308 -56.59 13.13 52.80
C LEU A 308 -57.10 12.81 54.19
N ILE A 309 -58.24 12.17 54.26
CA ILE A 309 -58.69 11.35 55.40
C ILE A 309 -59.79 10.40 54.82
N MET A 310 -59.61 9.10 55.07
CA MET A 310 -60.53 7.94 54.93
C MET A 310 -60.66 7.31 53.53
N ALA A 311 -59.89 6.24 53.22
CA ALA A 311 -60.27 4.84 53.43
C ALA A 311 -59.10 3.95 53.04
#